data_2baef53da29e8b49904fa619cb258839
#
_entry.id   2baef53da29e8b49904fa619cb258839
#
_cell.length_a   1.000
_cell.length_b   1.000
_cell.length_c   1.000
_cell.angle_alpha   90.00
_cell.angle_beta   90.00
_cell.angle_gamma   90.00
#
_symmetry.space_group_name_H-M   'P 1'
#
loop_
_entity.id
_entity.type
_entity.pdbx_description
1 polymer ?
#
loop_
_entity_poly.entity_id
_entity_poly.type
_entity_poly.pdbx_seq_one_letter_code
_entity_poly.pdbx_strand_id
1 'polypeptide(L)'
;MEQRAYYSIREVTEMICNDRVLVLTALDETLSQLPTGNWIGGIANQNEVTYNEEGEPLLIQVNDLSQWVRSVHINSYQSFNFESIEKDAFTNGFSIITIPAFSSVHLSFAIYSATTPNWQHPVIGWIAGSECGTPKMRESVVVDGGTGEFYVERVVVMHCALYDNYKAWYDIINPFEPDLSKPRFKFPNASFNISECSVLENSAVEEGVKNDILNNTTELRTAFKPYADAHDIAIDAETTLITQLHGEYTTVSILMNLTGKSLILATPVIPGLSYYIGKRYLNEEDLFTVNADSVIFSVNCFYVPKPSPRSIASYGEVARFIYNHVAVRLHVSHSLDTIFGSKPQTAT
;
A
#
# COMPACT_ATOMS: atom_id res chain seq x y z
N MET A 1 15.28 -10.32 21.98
CA MET A 1 15.68 -11.16 20.83
C MET A 1 15.41 -10.32 19.58
N GLU A 2 16.43 -10.03 18.79
CA GLU A 2 16.28 -9.31 17.53
C GLU A 2 15.42 -10.18 16.60
N GLN A 3 14.31 -9.64 16.09
CA GLN A 3 13.41 -10.39 15.21
C GLN A 3 14.06 -10.49 13.84
N ARG A 4 14.42 -11.70 13.43
CA ARG A 4 14.92 -12.00 12.09
C ARG A 4 13.81 -11.75 11.06
N ALA A 5 14.15 -11.20 9.89
CA ALA A 5 13.16 -10.90 8.86
C ALA A 5 12.74 -12.15 8.07
N TYR A 6 13.69 -13.07 7.78
CA TYR A 6 13.49 -14.23 6.91
C TYR A 6 13.69 -15.54 7.64
N TYR A 7 12.89 -16.55 7.26
CA TYR A 7 12.81 -17.87 7.88
C TYR A 7 12.79 -18.96 6.82
N SER A 8 13.18 -20.17 7.20
CA SER A 8 13.02 -21.36 6.37
C SER A 8 11.57 -21.87 6.38
N ILE A 9 11.21 -22.72 5.41
CA ILE A 9 9.89 -23.36 5.36
C ILE A 9 9.63 -24.17 6.63
N ARG A 10 10.64 -24.88 7.14
CA ARG A 10 10.52 -25.68 8.38
C ARG A 10 10.18 -24.80 9.58
N GLU A 11 10.92 -23.72 9.78
CA GLU A 11 10.68 -22.80 10.91
C GLU A 11 9.27 -22.18 10.85
N VAL A 12 8.81 -21.74 9.65
CA VAL A 12 7.46 -21.19 9.49
C VAL A 12 6.39 -22.26 9.70
N THR A 13 6.63 -23.48 9.24
CA THR A 13 5.73 -24.63 9.51
C THR A 13 5.58 -24.86 11.01
N GLU A 14 6.68 -24.83 11.76
CA GLU A 14 6.66 -24.96 13.23
C GLU A 14 5.87 -23.82 13.89
N MET A 15 6.03 -22.57 13.42
CA MET A 15 5.25 -21.44 13.90
C MET A 15 3.75 -21.64 13.66
N ILE A 16 3.35 -22.05 12.45
CA ILE A 16 1.96 -22.31 12.10
C ILE A 16 1.37 -23.43 12.96
N CYS A 17 2.09 -24.53 13.14
CA CYS A 17 1.68 -25.66 14.00
C CYS A 17 1.54 -25.30 15.48
N ASN A 18 2.18 -24.18 15.91
CA ASN A 18 2.04 -23.61 17.25
C ASN A 18 1.00 -22.46 17.31
N ASP A 19 0.04 -22.43 16.38
CA ASP A 19 -1.06 -21.47 16.32
C ASP A 19 -0.63 -19.99 16.30
N ARG A 20 0.57 -19.70 15.76
CA ARG A 20 1.04 -18.32 15.62
C ARG A 20 0.21 -17.57 14.58
N VAL A 21 0.04 -16.27 14.82
CA VAL A 21 -0.65 -15.36 13.88
C VAL A 21 0.38 -14.67 13.01
N LEU A 22 0.40 -15.01 11.71
CA LEU A 22 1.50 -14.63 10.82
C LEU A 22 1.02 -13.86 9.60
N VAL A 23 1.83 -12.88 9.18
CA VAL A 23 1.74 -12.24 7.86
C VAL A 23 3.00 -12.59 7.09
N LEU A 24 2.82 -13.23 5.93
CA LEU A 24 3.90 -13.86 5.19
C LEU A 24 4.08 -13.25 3.79
N THR A 25 5.33 -13.09 3.36
CA THR A 25 5.65 -12.82 1.96
C THR A 25 6.74 -13.75 1.47
N ALA A 26 6.50 -14.38 0.32
CA ALA A 26 7.44 -15.26 -0.37
C ALA A 26 7.00 -15.47 -1.81
N LEU A 27 7.69 -16.36 -2.55
CA LEU A 27 7.20 -16.87 -3.82
C LEU A 27 6.03 -17.82 -3.61
N ASP A 28 5.15 -17.95 -4.60
CA ASP A 28 3.98 -18.85 -4.58
C ASP A 28 4.37 -20.32 -4.35
N GLU A 29 5.44 -20.78 -5.01
CA GLU A 29 5.94 -22.16 -4.83
C GLU A 29 6.39 -22.42 -3.37
N THR A 30 6.83 -21.39 -2.67
CA THR A 30 7.25 -21.48 -1.27
C THR A 30 6.03 -21.47 -0.34
N LEU A 31 5.10 -20.55 -0.55
CA LEU A 31 3.87 -20.46 0.26
C LEU A 31 2.99 -21.71 0.12
N SER A 32 2.97 -22.35 -1.05
CA SER A 32 2.19 -23.56 -1.30
C SER A 32 2.65 -24.79 -0.49
N GLN A 33 3.84 -24.75 0.10
CA GLN A 33 4.38 -25.82 0.94
C GLN A 33 3.97 -25.69 2.42
N LEU A 34 3.36 -24.57 2.80
CA LEU A 34 2.97 -24.31 4.18
C LEU A 34 1.64 -24.98 4.53
N PRO A 35 1.48 -25.47 5.78
CA PRO A 35 0.19 -25.97 6.25
C PRO A 35 -0.82 -24.84 6.42
N THR A 36 -2.10 -25.20 6.47
CA THR A 36 -3.17 -24.26 6.86
C THR A 36 -3.01 -23.82 8.30
N GLY A 37 -3.42 -22.56 8.61
CA GLY A 37 -3.31 -21.99 9.93
C GLY A 37 -3.69 -20.52 9.98
N ASN A 38 -3.33 -19.84 11.04
CA ASN A 38 -3.67 -18.44 11.30
C ASN A 38 -2.72 -17.49 10.55
N TRP A 39 -2.68 -17.54 9.22
CA TRP A 39 -1.83 -16.68 8.42
C TRP A 39 -2.47 -16.22 7.12
N ILE A 40 -2.02 -15.07 6.63
CA ILE A 40 -2.26 -14.61 5.26
C ILE A 40 -0.93 -14.37 4.57
N GLY A 41 -0.93 -14.46 3.24
CA GLY A 41 0.27 -14.25 2.47
C GLY A 41 0.03 -13.55 1.14
N GLY A 42 1.11 -13.05 0.58
CA GLY A 42 1.14 -12.49 -0.77
C GLY A 42 2.52 -12.64 -1.38
N ILE A 43 2.56 -12.67 -2.71
CA ILE A 43 3.82 -12.77 -3.41
C ILE A 43 4.63 -11.50 -3.19
N ALA A 44 5.92 -11.68 -2.88
CA ALA A 44 6.93 -10.64 -2.95
C ALA A 44 8.23 -11.25 -3.48
N ASN A 45 9.01 -10.43 -4.20
CA ASN A 45 10.32 -10.86 -4.64
C ASN A 45 11.30 -10.93 -3.50
N GLN A 46 12.10 -11.98 -3.52
CA GLN A 46 13.29 -12.10 -2.73
C GLN A 46 14.51 -11.87 -3.63
N ASN A 47 15.20 -10.75 -3.45
CA ASN A 47 16.35 -10.40 -4.30
C ASN A 47 17.58 -11.26 -4.00
N GLU A 48 17.72 -11.76 -2.75
CA GLU A 48 18.85 -12.59 -2.33
C GLU A 48 18.37 -13.73 -1.42
N VAL A 49 18.83 -14.93 -1.69
CA VAL A 49 18.61 -16.08 -0.81
C VAL A 49 19.74 -16.13 0.21
N THR A 50 19.38 -16.01 1.48
CA THR A 50 20.29 -16.25 2.60
C THR A 50 20.01 -17.63 3.21
N TYR A 51 20.95 -18.14 4.02
CA TYR A 51 20.84 -19.46 4.63
C TYR A 51 20.95 -19.36 6.14
N ASN A 52 20.26 -20.23 6.89
CA ASN A 52 20.45 -20.38 8.33
C ASN A 52 21.73 -21.18 8.66
N GLU A 53 22.02 -21.35 9.96
CA GLU A 53 23.19 -22.11 10.44
C GLU A 53 23.14 -23.59 10.04
N GLU A 54 21.97 -24.14 9.77
CA GLU A 54 21.74 -25.52 9.35
C GLU A 54 21.83 -25.69 7.82
N GLY A 55 22.07 -24.59 7.08
CA GLY A 55 22.16 -24.58 5.61
C GLY A 55 20.82 -24.58 4.90
N GLU A 56 19.70 -24.30 5.59
CA GLU A 56 18.40 -24.18 4.96
C GLU A 56 18.20 -22.77 4.37
N PRO A 57 17.61 -22.64 3.18
CA PRO A 57 17.35 -21.34 2.57
C PRO A 57 16.27 -20.58 3.35
N LEU A 58 16.49 -19.31 3.59
CA LEU A 58 15.58 -18.38 4.25
C LEU A 58 14.73 -17.68 3.18
N LEU A 59 13.56 -18.24 2.91
CA LEU A 59 12.73 -17.88 1.75
C LEU A 59 11.48 -17.07 2.11
N ILE A 60 11.08 -17.03 3.39
CA ILE A 60 9.82 -16.47 3.83
C ILE A 60 10.07 -15.29 4.75
N GLN A 61 9.60 -14.11 4.38
CA GLN A 61 9.55 -12.99 5.30
C GLN A 61 8.34 -13.18 6.22
N VAL A 62 8.56 -13.03 7.53
CA VAL A 62 7.55 -13.28 8.57
C VAL A 62 7.33 -12.05 9.42
N ASN A 63 6.09 -11.64 9.57
CA ASN A 63 5.63 -10.74 10.62
C ASN A 63 4.74 -11.53 11.58
N ASP A 64 5.20 -11.75 12.79
CA ASP A 64 4.50 -12.48 13.83
C ASP A 64 3.76 -11.53 14.75
N LEU A 65 2.44 -11.63 14.76
CA LEU A 65 1.52 -10.77 15.50
C LEU A 65 0.99 -11.42 16.79
N SER A 66 1.38 -12.65 17.09
CA SER A 66 0.82 -13.47 18.17
C SER A 66 0.91 -12.83 19.56
N GLN A 67 1.89 -11.96 19.78
CA GLN A 67 2.05 -11.28 21.07
C GLN A 67 0.87 -10.35 21.41
N TRP A 68 0.21 -9.77 20.38
CA TRP A 68 -0.81 -8.74 20.55
C TRP A 68 -2.20 -9.25 20.22
N VAL A 69 -2.29 -10.30 19.40
CA VAL A 69 -3.53 -10.80 18.81
C VAL A 69 -4.02 -12.01 19.61
N ARG A 70 -5.27 -11.92 20.08
CA ARG A 70 -5.94 -12.99 20.84
C ARG A 70 -6.58 -14.04 19.93
N SER A 71 -7.16 -13.59 18.83
CA SER A 71 -7.82 -14.46 17.85
C SER A 71 -7.91 -13.78 16.50
N VAL A 72 -8.04 -14.59 15.46
CA VAL A 72 -8.19 -14.10 14.07
C VAL A 72 -9.33 -14.86 13.38
N HIS A 73 -9.88 -14.24 12.35
CA HIS A 73 -10.55 -14.95 11.28
C HIS A 73 -10.11 -14.37 9.93
N ILE A 74 -10.06 -15.22 8.91
CA ILE A 74 -9.59 -14.87 7.58
C ILE A 74 -10.75 -15.02 6.62
N ASN A 75 -10.98 -13.97 5.82
CA ASN A 75 -12.02 -13.95 4.79
C ASN A 75 -11.42 -13.55 3.45
N SER A 76 -11.95 -14.13 2.36
CA SER A 76 -11.64 -13.71 1.00
C SER A 76 -12.86 -13.08 0.34
N TYR A 77 -12.66 -11.92 -0.32
CA TYR A 77 -13.74 -11.17 -0.96
C TYR A 77 -13.49 -11.06 -2.46
N GLN A 78 -14.49 -11.42 -3.25
CA GLN A 78 -14.43 -11.36 -4.72
C GLN A 78 -14.59 -9.94 -5.27
N SER A 79 -15.24 -9.05 -4.53
CA SER A 79 -15.33 -7.63 -4.82
C SER A 79 -14.99 -6.83 -3.60
N PHE A 80 -14.34 -5.69 -3.79
CA PHE A 80 -13.99 -4.84 -2.67
C PHE A 80 -15.22 -4.10 -2.16
N ASN A 81 -15.60 -4.37 -0.91
CA ASN A 81 -16.70 -3.69 -0.24
C ASN A 81 -16.32 -3.45 1.23
N PHE A 82 -16.10 -2.19 1.59
CA PHE A 82 -15.73 -1.80 2.96
C PHE A 82 -16.77 -2.18 4.00
N GLU A 83 -18.05 -2.06 3.70
CA GLU A 83 -19.11 -2.39 4.65
C GLU A 83 -19.06 -3.87 5.06
N SER A 84 -18.75 -4.76 4.11
CA SER A 84 -18.58 -6.19 4.40
C SER A 84 -17.34 -6.43 5.24
N ILE A 85 -16.22 -5.76 4.93
CA ILE A 85 -14.97 -5.89 5.69
C ILE A 85 -15.13 -5.34 7.11
N GLU A 86 -15.75 -4.17 7.29
CA GLU A 86 -16.00 -3.58 8.61
C GLU A 86 -16.97 -4.40 9.44
N LYS A 87 -17.98 -5.01 8.82
CA LYS A 87 -18.94 -5.89 9.52
C LYS A 87 -18.27 -7.13 10.10
N ASP A 88 -17.27 -7.67 9.40
CA ASP A 88 -16.53 -8.86 9.83
C ASP A 88 -15.40 -8.51 10.83
N ALA A 89 -15.09 -7.22 11.01
CA ALA A 89 -14.02 -6.76 11.87
C ALA A 89 -14.37 -6.85 13.37
N PHE A 90 -13.35 -7.11 14.19
CA PHE A 90 -13.50 -7.08 15.65
C PHE A 90 -13.55 -5.65 16.19
N THR A 91 -14.43 -5.38 17.15
CA THR A 91 -14.58 -4.05 17.79
C THR A 91 -13.27 -3.55 18.43
N ASN A 92 -12.51 -4.44 19.09
CA ASN A 92 -11.18 -4.14 19.60
C ASN A 92 -10.14 -4.90 18.78
N GLY A 93 -9.70 -4.32 17.68
CA GLY A 93 -8.79 -4.99 16.78
C GLY A 93 -8.37 -4.14 15.60
N PHE A 94 -7.83 -4.80 14.59
CA PHE A 94 -7.44 -4.26 13.30
C PHE A 94 -7.59 -5.31 12.21
N SER A 95 -7.52 -4.90 10.96
CA SER A 95 -7.53 -5.82 9.82
C SER A 95 -6.29 -5.65 8.96
N ILE A 96 -5.74 -6.75 8.49
CA ILE A 96 -4.66 -6.77 7.50
C ILE A 96 -5.21 -7.26 6.17
N ILE A 97 -5.00 -6.46 5.12
CA ILE A 97 -5.50 -6.73 3.77
C ILE A 97 -4.34 -7.03 2.84
N THR A 98 -4.50 -8.04 2.00
CA THR A 98 -3.62 -8.24 0.85
C THR A 98 -4.45 -8.33 -0.43
N ILE A 99 -4.03 -7.59 -1.46
CA ILE A 99 -4.73 -7.43 -2.74
C ILE A 99 -3.76 -7.83 -3.86
N PRO A 100 -4.16 -8.69 -4.82
CA PRO A 100 -3.31 -9.00 -5.95
C PRO A 100 -3.18 -7.78 -6.87
N ALA A 101 -1.93 -7.42 -7.23
CA ALA A 101 -1.64 -6.29 -8.10
C ALA A 101 -2.28 -6.47 -9.49
N PHE A 102 -2.73 -5.37 -10.09
CA PHE A 102 -3.32 -5.29 -11.44
C PHE A 102 -4.60 -6.11 -11.65
N SER A 103 -5.15 -6.72 -10.61
CA SER A 103 -6.40 -7.46 -10.64
C SER A 103 -7.63 -6.53 -10.74
N SER A 104 -8.77 -7.12 -11.05
CA SER A 104 -10.05 -6.39 -11.03
C SER A 104 -10.43 -5.91 -9.62
N VAL A 105 -10.06 -6.68 -8.60
CA VAL A 105 -10.28 -6.26 -7.20
C VAL A 105 -9.36 -5.12 -6.77
N HIS A 106 -8.14 -5.01 -7.33
CA HIS A 106 -7.28 -3.85 -7.10
C HIS A 106 -7.87 -2.58 -7.73
N LEU A 107 -8.38 -2.68 -8.96
CA LEU A 107 -9.08 -1.57 -9.60
C LEU A 107 -10.35 -1.16 -8.82
N SER A 108 -11.12 -2.14 -8.39
CA SER A 108 -12.33 -1.93 -7.57
C SER A 108 -11.98 -1.26 -6.23
N PHE A 109 -10.92 -1.71 -5.56
CA PHE A 109 -10.40 -1.08 -4.34
C PHE A 109 -10.08 0.40 -4.56
N ALA A 110 -9.37 0.71 -5.64
CA ALA A 110 -9.00 2.08 -6.01
C ALA A 110 -10.22 2.99 -6.18
N ILE A 111 -11.18 2.55 -6.98
CA ILE A 111 -12.42 3.29 -7.24
C ILE A 111 -13.23 3.48 -5.95
N TYR A 112 -13.37 2.43 -5.16
CA TYR A 112 -14.15 2.47 -3.93
C TYR A 112 -13.53 3.40 -2.87
N SER A 113 -12.20 3.35 -2.72
CA SER A 113 -11.45 4.24 -1.81
C SER A 113 -11.60 5.72 -2.18
N ALA A 114 -11.74 6.03 -3.47
CA ALA A 114 -11.95 7.41 -3.93
C ALA A 114 -13.36 7.93 -3.65
N THR A 115 -14.35 7.06 -3.52
CA THR A 115 -15.77 7.42 -3.39
C THR A 115 -16.32 7.27 -1.98
N THR A 116 -15.68 6.47 -1.12
CA THR A 116 -16.17 6.17 0.23
C THR A 116 -15.33 6.89 1.28
N PRO A 117 -15.88 7.88 1.99
CA PRO A 117 -15.17 8.56 3.06
C PRO A 117 -15.13 7.70 4.33
N ASN A 118 -13.96 7.70 4.99
CA ASN A 118 -13.73 7.28 6.39
C ASN A 118 -13.97 5.80 6.74
N TRP A 119 -12.88 5.05 6.73
CA TRP A 119 -12.80 3.83 7.50
C TRP A 119 -12.61 4.19 8.98
N GLN A 120 -13.44 3.66 9.84
CA GLN A 120 -13.30 3.86 11.29
C GLN A 120 -12.43 2.78 11.92
N HIS A 121 -12.50 1.56 11.39
CA HIS A 121 -11.71 0.43 11.85
C HIS A 121 -10.28 0.53 11.28
N PRO A 122 -9.22 0.30 12.10
CA PRO A 122 -7.85 0.27 11.62
C PRO A 122 -7.63 -0.83 10.59
N VAL A 123 -7.35 -0.44 9.36
CA VAL A 123 -7.05 -1.35 8.26
C VAL A 123 -5.70 -0.97 7.66
N ILE A 124 -4.83 -1.95 7.48
CA ILE A 124 -3.53 -1.80 6.87
C ILE A 124 -3.25 -3.01 5.98
N GLY A 125 -2.43 -2.84 4.96
CA GLY A 125 -2.05 -3.97 4.12
C GLY A 125 -1.24 -3.54 2.92
N TRP A 126 -1.20 -4.42 1.91
CA TRP A 126 -0.36 -4.20 0.73
C TRP A 126 -0.97 -4.76 -0.54
N ILE A 127 -0.49 -4.22 -1.64
CA ILE A 127 -0.73 -4.74 -2.98
C ILE A 127 0.38 -5.76 -3.27
N ALA A 128 0.03 -7.04 -3.26
CA ALA A 128 0.97 -8.11 -3.53
C ALA A 128 1.33 -8.16 -5.01
N GLY A 129 2.59 -8.37 -5.31
CA GLY A 129 3.06 -8.50 -6.68
C GLY A 129 4.51 -8.94 -6.76
N SER A 130 4.86 -9.58 -7.88
CA SER A 130 6.21 -9.98 -8.22
C SER A 130 6.78 -9.04 -9.26
N GLU A 131 8.06 -8.71 -9.16
CA GLU A 131 8.90 -7.97 -10.13
C GLU A 131 8.23 -7.01 -11.10
N CYS A 132 8.27 -5.71 -10.77
CA CYS A 132 8.10 -4.66 -11.76
C CYS A 132 9.28 -4.62 -12.73
N GLY A 133 8.98 -4.51 -14.00
CA GLY A 133 9.99 -4.18 -15.02
C GLY A 133 10.69 -5.37 -15.67
N THR A 134 10.32 -6.59 -15.37
CA THR A 134 10.83 -7.76 -16.09
C THR A 134 9.83 -8.24 -17.16
N PRO A 135 10.30 -8.80 -18.29
CA PRO A 135 9.43 -9.43 -19.30
C PRO A 135 8.61 -10.62 -18.79
N LYS A 136 8.88 -11.07 -17.58
CA LYS A 136 8.21 -12.17 -16.89
C LYS A 136 7.43 -11.65 -15.69
N MET A 137 6.48 -10.74 -15.91
CA MET A 137 5.48 -10.43 -14.86
C MET A 137 4.74 -11.73 -14.53
N ARG A 138 5.02 -12.31 -13.36
CA ARG A 138 4.20 -13.39 -12.82
C ARG A 138 2.85 -12.82 -12.41
N GLU A 139 1.82 -13.62 -12.57
CA GLU A 139 0.50 -13.27 -12.05
C GLU A 139 0.61 -13.01 -10.54
N SER A 140 0.04 -11.90 -10.10
CA SER A 140 0.05 -11.55 -8.68
C SER A 140 -0.91 -12.45 -7.92
N VAL A 141 -0.46 -13.00 -6.80
CA VAL A 141 -1.22 -13.96 -6.00
C VAL A 141 -1.23 -13.56 -4.54
N VAL A 142 -2.38 -13.75 -3.90
CA VAL A 142 -2.57 -13.65 -2.45
C VAL A 142 -3.09 -14.96 -1.89
N VAL A 143 -2.82 -15.24 -0.62
CA VAL A 143 -3.08 -16.55 -0.01
C VAL A 143 -3.89 -16.40 1.27
N ASP A 144 -4.96 -17.18 1.33
CA ASP A 144 -5.69 -17.45 2.56
C ASP A 144 -5.07 -18.66 3.26
N GLY A 145 -4.29 -18.45 4.29
CA GLY A 145 -3.64 -19.52 5.03
C GLY A 145 -4.62 -20.38 5.85
N GLY A 146 -5.82 -19.86 6.16
CA GLY A 146 -6.85 -20.63 6.84
C GLY A 146 -7.42 -21.76 5.98
N THR A 147 -7.51 -21.54 4.67
CA THR A 147 -7.99 -22.53 3.70
C THR A 147 -6.87 -23.17 2.87
N GLY A 148 -5.72 -22.49 2.77
CA GLY A 148 -4.63 -22.85 1.86
C GLY A 148 -4.91 -22.47 0.41
N GLU A 149 -5.93 -21.65 0.14
CA GLU A 149 -6.32 -21.25 -1.22
C GLU A 149 -5.54 -20.03 -1.70
N PHE A 150 -5.20 -20.05 -2.99
CA PHE A 150 -4.47 -19.01 -3.72
C PHE A 150 -5.41 -18.23 -4.63
N TYR A 151 -5.35 -16.90 -4.57
CA TYR A 151 -6.26 -16.04 -5.33
C TYR A 151 -5.51 -14.99 -6.15
N VAL A 152 -5.96 -14.82 -7.39
CA VAL A 152 -5.49 -13.77 -8.33
C VAL A 152 -6.51 -12.64 -8.50
N GLU A 153 -7.78 -12.89 -8.12
CA GLU A 153 -8.92 -11.98 -8.31
C GLU A 153 -9.77 -11.85 -7.02
N ARG A 154 -9.16 -12.06 -5.85
CA ARG A 154 -9.79 -11.85 -4.54
C ARG A 154 -8.90 -11.06 -3.62
N VAL A 155 -9.51 -10.27 -2.77
CA VAL A 155 -8.86 -9.68 -1.59
C VAL A 155 -8.87 -10.72 -0.47
N VAL A 156 -7.76 -10.88 0.23
CA VAL A 156 -7.71 -11.66 1.48
C VAL A 156 -7.54 -10.71 2.65
N VAL A 157 -8.37 -10.88 3.67
CA VAL A 157 -8.38 -10.04 4.87
C VAL A 157 -8.27 -10.91 6.10
N MET A 158 -7.28 -10.64 6.93
CA MET A 158 -7.14 -11.21 8.27
C MET A 158 -7.63 -10.18 9.28
N HIS A 159 -8.76 -10.45 9.91
CA HIS A 159 -9.31 -9.68 11.01
C HIS A 159 -8.67 -10.16 12.32
N CYS A 160 -8.07 -9.25 13.06
CA CYS A 160 -7.32 -9.53 14.29
C CYS A 160 -8.03 -8.93 15.50
N ALA A 161 -8.42 -9.75 16.46
CA ALA A 161 -8.86 -9.29 17.77
C ALA A 161 -7.66 -9.08 18.68
N LEU A 162 -7.53 -7.92 19.28
CA LEU A 162 -6.48 -7.64 20.27
C LEU A 162 -6.85 -8.21 21.64
N TYR A 163 -5.84 -8.44 22.48
CA TYR A 163 -6.08 -8.57 23.92
C TYR A 163 -6.64 -7.26 24.49
N ASP A 164 -7.45 -7.33 25.53
CA ASP A 164 -8.25 -6.20 26.03
C ASP A 164 -7.42 -4.99 26.53
N ASN A 165 -6.16 -5.24 26.89
CA ASN A 165 -5.22 -4.22 27.35
C ASN A 165 -4.49 -3.49 26.22
N TYR A 166 -4.77 -3.81 24.95
CA TYR A 166 -4.16 -3.19 23.80
C TYR A 166 -5.16 -2.40 22.95
N LYS A 167 -4.64 -1.37 22.26
CA LYS A 167 -5.33 -0.61 21.22
C LYS A 167 -4.44 -0.49 19.99
N ALA A 168 -5.04 -0.59 18.80
CA ALA A 168 -4.36 -0.39 17.53
C ALA A 168 -4.69 0.97 16.94
N TRP A 169 -3.71 1.54 16.25
CA TRP A 169 -3.84 2.71 15.39
C TRP A 169 -2.80 2.62 14.27
N TYR A 170 -2.93 3.44 13.24
CA TYR A 170 -1.94 3.49 12.15
C TYR A 170 -1.58 4.91 11.82
N ASP A 171 -0.39 5.10 11.27
CA ASP A 171 0.06 6.33 10.65
C ASP A 171 0.46 6.11 9.18
N ILE A 172 0.37 7.18 8.42
CA ILE A 172 0.73 7.19 7.00
C ILE A 172 1.78 8.27 6.81
N ILE A 173 2.88 7.89 6.17
CA ILE A 173 3.99 8.79 5.87
C ILE A 173 4.04 8.98 4.36
N ASN A 174 3.62 10.15 3.89
CA ASN A 174 3.72 10.54 2.49
C ASN A 174 4.81 11.61 2.33
N PRO A 175 5.95 11.30 1.69
CA PRO A 175 7.04 12.26 1.53
C PRO A 175 6.87 13.19 0.33
N PHE A 176 5.72 13.17 -0.33
CA PHE A 176 5.48 13.94 -1.53
C PHE A 176 4.39 15.00 -1.33
N GLU A 177 4.57 16.13 -1.98
CA GLU A 177 3.59 17.19 -2.13
C GLU A 177 3.36 17.52 -3.62
N PRO A 178 2.25 18.16 -4.00
CA PRO A 178 2.03 18.59 -5.37
C PRO A 178 3.05 19.65 -5.81
N ASP A 179 3.66 19.44 -6.98
CA ASP A 179 4.40 20.53 -7.64
C ASP A 179 3.43 21.48 -8.35
N LEU A 180 3.08 22.56 -7.66
CA LEU A 180 2.15 23.57 -8.18
C LEU A 180 2.71 24.41 -9.34
N SER A 181 4.01 24.30 -9.64
CA SER A 181 4.63 24.94 -10.81
C SER A 181 4.34 24.19 -12.13
N LYS A 182 3.89 22.95 -12.03
CA LYS A 182 3.55 22.08 -13.16
C LYS A 182 2.04 22.06 -13.42
N PRO A 183 1.61 21.75 -14.65
CA PRO A 183 0.19 21.64 -14.98
C PRO A 183 -0.46 20.46 -14.23
N ARG A 184 -1.79 20.51 -14.14
CA ARG A 184 -2.62 19.41 -13.64
C ARG A 184 -3.10 18.54 -14.78
N PHE A 185 -3.36 17.28 -14.49
CA PHE A 185 -3.81 16.29 -15.45
C PHE A 185 -5.13 15.67 -15.02
N LYS A 186 -5.98 15.34 -15.99
CA LYS A 186 -7.15 14.47 -15.80
C LYS A 186 -7.07 13.30 -16.76
N PHE A 187 -7.53 12.15 -16.33
CA PHE A 187 -7.53 10.93 -17.14
C PHE A 187 -8.97 10.51 -17.46
N PRO A 188 -9.25 10.08 -18.70
CA PRO A 188 -10.63 9.80 -19.13
C PRO A 188 -11.21 8.52 -18.52
N ASN A 189 -10.35 7.55 -18.20
CA ASN A 189 -10.77 6.23 -17.73
C ASN A 189 -10.00 5.81 -16.48
N ALA A 190 -10.62 4.99 -15.63
CA ALA A 190 -9.93 4.28 -14.57
C ALA A 190 -9.03 3.21 -15.19
N SER A 191 -7.71 3.32 -14.99
CA SER A 191 -6.76 2.44 -15.65
C SER A 191 -5.41 2.44 -14.96
N PHE A 192 -4.76 1.27 -14.98
CA PHE A 192 -3.32 1.13 -14.70
C PHE A 192 -2.45 1.55 -15.89
N ASN A 193 -3.00 1.59 -17.10
CA ASN A 193 -2.28 1.96 -18.30
C ASN A 193 -2.83 3.28 -18.83
N ILE A 194 -1.99 4.29 -18.89
CA ILE A 194 -2.35 5.62 -19.35
C ILE A 194 -1.58 5.99 -20.61
N SER A 195 -2.27 6.51 -21.62
CA SER A 195 -1.69 7.02 -22.86
C SER A 195 -2.13 8.45 -23.15
N GLU A 196 -3.35 8.83 -22.72
CA GLU A 196 -3.97 10.11 -22.98
C GLU A 196 -4.38 10.81 -21.68
N CYS A 197 -4.34 12.12 -21.69
CA CYS A 197 -4.83 12.96 -20.59
C CYS A 197 -5.43 14.26 -21.12
N SER A 198 -6.18 14.93 -20.26
CA SER A 198 -6.50 16.35 -20.41
C SER A 198 -5.56 17.14 -19.52
N VAL A 199 -4.90 18.14 -20.10
CA VAL A 199 -4.02 19.05 -19.39
C VAL A 199 -4.82 20.29 -18.96
N LEU A 200 -4.70 20.64 -17.70
CA LEU A 200 -5.28 21.85 -17.12
C LEU A 200 -4.13 22.81 -16.84
N GLU A 201 -3.93 23.78 -17.70
CA GLU A 201 -2.92 24.81 -17.50
C GLU A 201 -3.31 25.68 -16.29
N ASN A 202 -2.36 25.91 -15.41
CA ASN A 202 -2.50 26.89 -14.36
C ASN A 202 -2.46 28.26 -15.04
N SER A 203 -3.61 28.90 -15.28
CA SER A 203 -3.64 30.29 -15.60
C SER A 203 -2.92 31.02 -14.46
N ALA A 204 -1.86 31.77 -14.78
CA ALA A 204 -1.15 32.59 -13.81
C ALA A 204 -2.17 33.51 -13.14
N VAL A 205 -2.52 33.21 -11.91
CA VAL A 205 -3.45 34.04 -11.12
C VAL A 205 -2.63 35.20 -10.60
N GLU A 206 -2.76 36.37 -11.22
CA GLU A 206 -2.38 37.59 -10.56
C GLU A 206 -3.13 37.66 -9.23
N GLU A 207 -2.39 37.90 -8.14
CA GLU A 207 -2.92 38.06 -6.78
C GLU A 207 -3.98 39.17 -6.78
N GLY A 208 -5.24 38.84 -6.87
CA GLY A 208 -6.33 39.83 -6.79
C GLY A 208 -7.73 39.33 -7.12
N VAL A 209 -7.90 38.21 -7.83
CA VAL A 209 -9.23 37.78 -8.30
C VAL A 209 -9.56 36.37 -7.81
N LYS A 210 -10.05 36.27 -6.58
CA LYS A 210 -10.39 34.99 -5.93
C LYS A 210 -11.71 34.33 -6.36
N ASN A 211 -12.54 34.93 -7.19
CA ASN A 211 -13.91 34.47 -7.40
C ASN A 211 -14.29 34.00 -8.82
N ASP A 212 -13.40 34.06 -9.83
CA ASP A 212 -13.73 33.63 -11.20
C ASP A 212 -12.91 32.45 -11.74
N ILE A 213 -12.19 31.73 -10.87
CA ILE A 213 -11.20 30.69 -11.27
C ILE A 213 -11.85 29.40 -11.82
N LEU A 214 -13.15 29.21 -11.65
CA LEU A 214 -13.84 27.98 -12.05
C LEU A 214 -14.17 27.89 -13.56
N ASN A 215 -14.08 28.95 -14.32
CA ASN A 215 -14.63 29.01 -15.67
C ASN A 215 -13.66 29.19 -16.84
N ASN A 216 -12.35 29.32 -16.62
CA ASN A 216 -11.39 29.61 -17.70
C ASN A 216 -10.18 28.64 -17.79
N THR A 217 -10.32 27.38 -17.39
CA THR A 217 -9.31 26.35 -17.67
C THR A 217 -9.52 25.78 -19.06
N THR A 218 -8.62 26.08 -19.98
CA THR A 218 -8.59 25.46 -21.31
C THR A 218 -8.12 24.02 -21.12
N GLU A 219 -9.01 23.06 -21.37
CA GLU A 219 -8.70 21.63 -21.31
C GLU A 219 -8.09 21.21 -22.65
N LEU A 220 -6.78 20.92 -22.66
CA LEU A 220 -6.08 20.41 -23.82
C LEU A 220 -5.98 18.89 -23.77
N ARG A 221 -6.68 18.19 -24.65
CA ARG A 221 -6.53 16.74 -24.81
C ARG A 221 -5.23 16.41 -25.56
N THR A 222 -4.39 15.55 -24.96
CA THR A 222 -3.10 15.19 -25.54
C THR A 222 -2.62 13.81 -25.07
N ALA A 223 -1.60 13.28 -25.73
CA ALA A 223 -0.90 12.11 -25.23
C ALA A 223 0.00 12.51 -24.05
N PHE A 224 -0.12 11.80 -22.92
CA PHE A 224 0.53 12.21 -21.66
C PHE A 224 2.05 12.23 -21.76
N LYS A 225 2.68 11.13 -22.20
CA LYS A 225 4.15 11.05 -22.29
C LYS A 225 4.77 12.06 -23.25
N PRO A 226 4.30 12.20 -24.51
CA PRO A 226 4.80 13.24 -25.41
C PRO A 226 4.62 14.66 -24.88
N TYR A 227 3.53 14.93 -24.19
CA TYR A 227 3.31 16.24 -23.54
C TYR A 227 4.34 16.48 -22.44
N ALA A 228 4.56 15.49 -21.57
CA ALA A 228 5.53 15.58 -20.48
C ALA A 228 6.95 15.84 -21.02
N ASP A 229 7.36 15.11 -22.07
CA ASP A 229 8.68 15.28 -22.70
C ASP A 229 8.85 16.69 -23.31
N ALA A 230 7.80 17.23 -23.95
CA ALA A 230 7.83 18.56 -24.53
C ALA A 230 7.87 19.71 -23.50
N HIS A 231 7.54 19.43 -22.24
CA HIS A 231 7.46 20.42 -21.15
C HIS A 231 8.47 20.14 -20.02
N ASP A 232 9.53 19.38 -20.30
CA ASP A 232 10.57 19.03 -19.33
C ASP A 232 10.03 18.44 -18.01
N ILE A 233 8.98 17.63 -18.10
CA ILE A 233 8.45 16.85 -16.99
C ILE A 233 9.12 15.48 -17.07
N ALA A 234 10.07 15.23 -16.17
CA ALA A 234 10.71 13.91 -16.07
C ALA A 234 9.64 12.85 -15.77
N ILE A 235 9.67 11.75 -16.51
CA ILE A 235 8.82 10.59 -16.29
C ILE A 235 9.72 9.36 -16.17
N ASP A 236 9.98 8.94 -14.97
CA ASP A 236 10.81 7.80 -14.62
C ASP A 236 10.13 6.96 -13.52
N ALA A 237 10.82 5.94 -13.02
CA ALA A 237 10.28 5.06 -11.99
C ALA A 237 10.09 5.75 -10.63
N GLU A 238 10.71 6.89 -10.40
CA GLU A 238 10.58 7.68 -9.17
C GLU A 238 9.48 8.75 -9.27
N THR A 239 8.98 8.97 -10.48
CA THR A 239 7.92 9.97 -10.70
C THR A 239 6.61 9.48 -10.10
N THR A 240 5.96 10.34 -9.32
CA THR A 240 4.64 10.06 -8.77
C THR A 240 3.62 11.08 -9.25
N LEU A 241 2.39 10.63 -9.47
CA LEU A 241 1.23 11.49 -9.62
C LEU A 241 0.55 11.62 -8.27
N ILE A 242 0.11 12.83 -7.94
CA ILE A 242 -0.58 13.13 -6.68
C ILE A 242 -1.99 13.62 -6.98
N THR A 243 -2.97 13.07 -6.29
CA THR A 243 -4.34 13.59 -6.29
C THR A 243 -4.80 13.85 -4.86
N GLN A 244 -5.87 14.61 -4.69
CA GLN A 244 -6.46 14.85 -3.39
C GLN A 244 -7.74 14.02 -3.24
N LEU A 245 -7.78 13.19 -2.21
CA LEU A 245 -8.94 12.40 -1.82
C LEU A 245 -9.36 12.79 -0.40
N HIS A 246 -10.62 13.18 -0.20
CA HIS A 246 -11.19 13.51 1.11
C HIS A 246 -10.34 14.49 1.95
N GLY A 247 -9.65 15.42 1.27
CA GLY A 247 -8.81 16.43 1.91
C GLY A 247 -7.34 16.01 2.10
N GLU A 248 -6.98 14.78 1.83
CA GLU A 248 -5.61 14.27 1.95
C GLU A 248 -4.99 14.01 0.57
N TYR A 249 -3.67 14.20 0.46
CA TYR A 249 -2.94 13.87 -0.76
C TYR A 249 -2.62 12.38 -0.81
N THR A 250 -2.94 11.76 -1.94
CA THR A 250 -2.61 10.37 -2.24
C THR A 250 -1.76 10.27 -3.51
N THR A 251 -0.88 9.30 -3.57
CA THR A 251 0.11 9.14 -4.63
C THR A 251 -0.19 7.95 -5.53
N VAL A 252 0.20 8.07 -6.80
CA VAL A 252 0.11 7.04 -7.83
C VAL A 252 1.46 6.93 -8.52
N SER A 253 2.21 5.87 -8.27
CA SER A 253 3.54 5.69 -8.86
C SER A 253 3.49 5.30 -10.32
N ILE A 254 4.43 5.81 -11.09
CA ILE A 254 4.71 5.38 -12.46
C ILE A 254 5.73 4.24 -12.39
N LEU A 255 5.37 3.06 -12.89
CA LEU A 255 6.22 1.87 -12.84
C LEU A 255 7.05 1.66 -14.10
N MET A 256 6.48 1.93 -15.25
CA MET A 256 7.12 1.58 -16.51
C MET A 256 6.62 2.44 -17.67
N ASN A 257 7.54 2.83 -18.52
CA ASN A 257 7.25 3.44 -19.80
C ASN A 257 7.20 2.35 -20.89
N LEU A 258 6.00 1.98 -21.31
CA LEU A 258 5.79 1.06 -22.41
C LEU A 258 5.84 1.83 -23.74
N THR A 259 6.80 1.54 -24.59
CA THR A 259 6.85 2.02 -26.00
C THR A 259 6.94 3.53 -26.22
N GLY A 260 7.20 4.34 -25.20
CA GLY A 260 7.27 5.82 -25.31
C GLY A 260 5.92 6.53 -25.52
N LYS A 261 4.80 5.77 -25.50
CA LYS A 261 3.45 6.32 -25.71
C LYS A 261 2.49 6.05 -24.56
N SER A 262 2.76 5.02 -23.75
CA SER A 262 1.92 4.66 -22.62
C SER A 262 2.76 4.33 -21.39
N LEU A 263 2.19 4.58 -20.22
CA LEU A 263 2.81 4.32 -18.93
C LEU A 263 1.97 3.33 -18.15
N ILE A 264 2.62 2.44 -17.41
CA ILE A 264 1.96 1.59 -16.42
C ILE A 264 2.14 2.23 -15.04
N LEU A 265 1.06 2.27 -14.29
CA LEU A 265 0.98 2.82 -12.95
C LEU A 265 0.85 1.68 -11.93
N ALA A 266 1.48 1.84 -10.77
CA ALA A 266 1.32 0.91 -9.66
C ALA A 266 -0.11 0.92 -9.09
N THR A 267 -0.75 2.08 -9.11
CA THR A 267 -2.15 2.28 -8.71
C THR A 267 -2.90 2.95 -9.85
N PRO A 268 -4.16 2.58 -10.13
CA PRO A 268 -4.87 3.14 -11.26
C PRO A 268 -5.24 4.60 -11.03
N VAL A 269 -5.22 5.40 -12.10
CA VAL A 269 -5.87 6.71 -12.08
C VAL A 269 -7.38 6.55 -12.11
N ILE A 270 -8.08 7.52 -11.55
CA ILE A 270 -9.54 7.52 -11.42
C ILE A 270 -10.12 8.73 -12.18
N PRO A 271 -11.11 8.54 -13.05
CA PRO A 271 -11.75 9.62 -13.77
C PRO A 271 -12.39 10.64 -12.82
N GLY A 272 -12.39 11.90 -13.25
CA GLY A 272 -12.96 12.99 -12.46
C GLY A 272 -12.01 13.61 -11.44
N LEU A 273 -10.92 12.93 -11.08
CA LEU A 273 -9.88 13.49 -10.22
C LEU A 273 -8.86 14.30 -11.02
N SER A 274 -8.29 15.32 -10.37
CA SER A 274 -7.16 16.08 -10.91
C SER A 274 -5.85 15.58 -10.30
N TYR A 275 -4.85 15.34 -11.12
CA TYR A 275 -3.54 14.84 -10.73
C TYR A 275 -2.48 15.90 -10.94
N TYR A 276 -1.55 15.99 -10.00
CA TYR A 276 -0.35 16.83 -10.03
C TYR A 276 0.88 15.95 -10.18
N ILE A 277 1.96 16.51 -10.69
CA ILE A 277 3.28 15.89 -10.54
C ILE A 277 3.70 16.01 -9.07
N GLY A 278 4.19 14.92 -8.50
CA GLY A 278 4.68 14.90 -7.12
C GLY A 278 6.08 15.46 -7.02
N LYS A 279 6.33 16.20 -5.95
CA LYS A 279 7.64 16.70 -5.56
C LYS A 279 7.96 16.16 -4.16
N ARG A 280 9.11 15.51 -4.02
CA ARG A 280 9.56 15.01 -2.71
C ARG A 280 9.98 16.19 -1.83
N TYR A 281 9.46 16.26 -0.60
CA TYR A 281 9.77 17.30 0.38
C TYR A 281 10.40 16.76 1.68
N LEU A 282 10.23 15.47 2.00
CA LEU A 282 10.87 14.81 3.14
C LEU A 282 12.06 13.98 2.67
N ASN A 283 13.16 14.04 3.41
CA ASN A 283 14.30 13.15 3.22
C ASN A 283 14.02 11.77 3.81
N GLU A 284 14.76 10.76 3.36
CA GLU A 284 14.60 9.37 3.82
C GLU A 284 14.82 9.22 5.33
N GLU A 285 15.76 9.97 5.90
CA GLU A 285 16.06 9.95 7.33
C GLU A 285 14.90 10.46 8.19
N ASP A 286 14.14 11.44 7.69
CA ASP A 286 12.98 12.01 8.39
C ASP A 286 11.77 11.06 8.42
N LEU A 287 11.70 10.11 7.48
CA LEU A 287 10.62 9.13 7.39
C LEU A 287 10.58 8.14 8.56
N PHE A 288 11.68 7.98 9.30
CA PHE A 288 11.87 6.87 10.24
C PHE A 288 12.09 7.29 11.70
N THR A 289 11.99 8.58 12.01
CA THR A 289 12.29 9.12 13.35
C THR A 289 11.22 8.88 14.41
N VAL A 290 10.06 8.31 14.05
CA VAL A 290 8.94 8.11 15.00
C VAL A 290 9.04 6.76 15.71
N ASN A 291 8.91 6.78 17.04
CA ASN A 291 8.80 5.69 18.02
C ASN A 291 8.69 4.27 17.42
N ALA A 292 9.84 3.65 17.16
CA ALA A 292 9.92 2.31 16.57
C ALA A 292 9.31 1.21 17.47
N ASP A 293 9.22 1.46 18.78
CA ASP A 293 8.85 0.45 19.78
C ASP A 293 7.38 0.02 19.72
N SER A 294 6.49 0.89 19.26
CA SER A 294 5.04 0.58 19.13
C SER A 294 4.67 0.00 17.77
N VAL A 295 5.55 0.07 16.77
CA VAL A 295 5.29 -0.46 15.41
C VAL A 295 5.34 -1.97 15.42
N ILE A 296 4.22 -2.61 15.12
CA ILE A 296 4.14 -4.08 15.05
C ILE A 296 4.17 -4.61 13.61
N PHE A 297 3.78 -3.77 12.65
CA PHE A 297 3.74 -4.12 11.23
C PHE A 297 3.88 -2.84 10.40
N SER A 298 4.61 -2.89 9.31
CA SER A 298 4.66 -1.79 8.35
C SER A 298 4.69 -2.27 6.90
N VAL A 299 4.18 -1.43 6.02
CA VAL A 299 4.25 -1.62 4.58
C VAL A 299 4.87 -0.39 3.97
N ASN A 300 5.85 -0.58 3.10
CA ASN A 300 6.52 0.51 2.40
C ASN A 300 6.43 0.28 0.90
N CYS A 301 6.32 1.35 0.15
CA CYS A 301 6.55 1.27 -1.28
C CYS A 301 7.94 0.69 -1.57
N PHE A 302 8.05 -0.04 -2.66
CA PHE A 302 9.30 -0.68 -3.10
C PHE A 302 10.48 0.29 -3.19
N TYR A 303 10.21 1.55 -3.53
CA TYR A 303 11.22 2.62 -3.66
C TYR A 303 11.53 3.36 -2.35
N VAL A 304 10.87 3.01 -1.25
CA VAL A 304 11.18 3.57 0.08
C VAL A 304 12.07 2.58 0.82
N PRO A 305 13.21 2.99 1.38
CA PRO A 305 14.08 2.10 2.14
C PRO A 305 13.33 1.37 3.25
N LYS A 306 13.62 0.09 3.43
CA LYS A 306 13.00 -0.72 4.48
C LYS A 306 13.51 -0.31 5.85
N PRO A 307 12.68 0.29 6.72
CA PRO A 307 13.16 0.80 8.00
C PRO A 307 13.34 -0.27 9.07
N SER A 308 12.76 -1.45 8.91
CA SER A 308 12.80 -2.50 9.91
C SER A 308 12.54 -3.90 9.32
N PRO A 309 12.94 -4.97 10.04
CA PRO A 309 12.60 -6.35 9.67
C PRO A 309 11.09 -6.63 9.56
N ARG A 310 10.26 -5.79 10.19
CA ARG A 310 8.78 -5.91 10.15
C ARG A 310 8.15 -5.22 8.94
N SER A 311 8.95 -4.66 8.04
CA SER A 311 8.44 -3.94 6.86
C SER A 311 8.32 -4.86 5.65
N ILE A 312 7.17 -4.83 5.00
CA ILE A 312 6.95 -5.44 3.70
C ILE A 312 7.17 -4.39 2.62
N ALA A 313 7.99 -4.70 1.62
CA ALA A 313 8.06 -3.92 0.39
C ALA A 313 6.95 -4.35 -0.56
N SER A 314 6.23 -3.38 -1.12
CA SER A 314 5.00 -3.61 -1.86
C SER A 314 4.90 -2.71 -3.09
N TYR A 315 4.04 -3.08 -4.02
CA TYR A 315 3.63 -2.23 -5.14
C TYR A 315 2.78 -1.03 -4.71
N GLY A 316 2.11 -1.17 -3.58
CA GLY A 316 1.29 -0.12 -3.02
C GLY A 316 0.85 -0.49 -1.61
N GLU A 317 0.70 0.51 -0.80
CA GLU A 317 0.23 0.40 0.57
C GLU A 317 -1.29 0.47 0.57
N VAL A 318 -1.89 -0.30 1.46
CA VAL A 318 -3.32 -0.27 1.72
C VAL A 318 -3.54 0.22 3.15
N ALA A 319 -4.17 1.36 3.26
CA ALA A 319 -4.66 1.85 4.55
C ALA A 319 -6.03 2.53 4.32
N ARG A 320 -6.15 3.80 4.61
CA ARG A 320 -7.38 4.57 4.43
C ARG A 320 -7.70 4.88 2.96
N PHE A 321 -6.63 5.07 2.16
CA PHE A 321 -6.71 5.41 0.73
C PHE A 321 -5.65 4.61 -0.03
N ILE A 322 -5.58 4.82 -1.35
CA ILE A 322 -4.54 4.25 -2.18
C ILE A 322 -3.29 5.12 -2.06
N TYR A 323 -2.21 4.52 -1.66
CA TYR A 323 -0.92 5.17 -1.54
C TYR A 323 0.15 4.40 -2.29
N ASN A 324 1.10 5.15 -2.84
CA ASN A 324 2.33 4.62 -3.42
C ASN A 324 3.47 5.60 -3.14
N HIS A 325 4.69 5.11 -3.03
CA HIS A 325 5.85 5.87 -2.57
C HIS A 325 5.70 6.44 -1.15
N VAL A 326 4.91 5.78 -0.32
CA VAL A 326 4.67 6.14 1.07
C VAL A 326 5.01 4.96 1.98
N ALA A 327 4.95 5.18 3.27
CA ALA A 327 5.00 4.11 4.26
C ALA A 327 3.75 4.16 5.14
N VAL A 328 3.19 3.00 5.47
CA VAL A 328 2.09 2.84 6.41
C VAL A 328 2.55 1.97 7.56
N ARG A 329 2.28 2.37 8.80
CA ARG A 329 2.67 1.64 10.00
C ARG A 329 1.48 1.35 10.88
N LEU A 330 1.41 0.12 11.37
CA LEU A 330 0.46 -0.30 12.39
C LEU A 330 1.15 -0.29 13.74
N HIS A 331 0.54 0.41 14.67
CA HIS A 331 0.98 0.54 16.03
C HIS A 331 0.03 -0.17 16.98
N VAL A 332 0.60 -0.74 18.05
CA VAL A 332 -0.16 -1.25 19.18
C VAL A 332 0.44 -0.71 20.47
N SER A 333 -0.41 -0.15 21.33
CA SER A 333 -0.02 0.37 22.63
C SER A 333 -0.92 -0.16 23.74
N HIS A 334 -0.44 -0.18 24.98
CA HIS A 334 -1.27 -0.46 26.12
C HIS A 334 -2.36 0.61 26.29
N SER A 335 -3.58 0.19 26.59
CA SER A 335 -4.71 1.11 26.79
C SER A 335 -4.50 2.10 27.95
N LEU A 336 -3.60 1.78 28.90
CA LEU A 336 -3.22 2.67 30.00
C LEU A 336 -2.28 3.80 29.55
N ASP A 337 -1.43 3.55 28.54
CA ASP A 337 -0.49 4.56 28.03
C ASP A 337 -1.23 5.70 27.31
N THR A 338 -2.39 5.40 26.72
CA THR A 338 -3.26 6.37 26.06
C THR A 338 -3.97 7.33 27.03
N ILE A 339 -4.08 6.98 28.31
CA ILE A 339 -4.72 7.82 29.35
C ILE A 339 -3.72 8.86 29.90
N PHE A 340 -2.43 8.53 29.91
CA PHE A 340 -1.37 9.37 30.49
C PHE A 340 -0.40 9.96 29.46
N GLY A 341 -0.45 9.53 28.23
CA GLY A 341 0.38 10.02 27.13
C GLY A 341 -0.32 11.13 26.34
N SER A 342 0.41 12.20 26.07
CA SER A 342 0.02 13.31 25.20
C SER A 342 -0.60 12.78 23.90
N LYS A 343 -1.74 13.35 23.49
CA LYS A 343 -2.37 13.12 22.19
C LYS A 343 -1.31 13.15 21.10
N PRO A 344 -1.29 12.16 20.17
CA PRO A 344 -0.48 12.29 18.99
C PRO A 344 -0.87 13.60 18.29
N GLN A 345 0.10 14.46 18.08
CA GLN A 345 -0.10 15.65 17.25
C GLN A 345 -0.44 15.13 15.84
N THR A 346 -1.68 15.27 15.45
CA THR A 346 -2.07 15.18 14.05
C THR A 346 -1.29 16.26 13.34
N ALA A 347 -0.31 15.87 12.55
CA ALA A 347 0.34 16.76 11.61
C ALA A 347 -0.75 17.31 10.67
N THR A 348 -1.04 18.58 10.81
CA THR A 348 -1.90 19.37 9.92
C THR A 348 -1.15 19.69 8.63
#